data_a9a973b6db7bf1c0ecb1f0b61a6418fe
#
_entry.id   a9a973b6db7bf1c0ecb1f0b61a6418fe
#
_cell.length_a   1.000
_cell.length_b   1.000
_cell.length_c   1.000
_cell.angle_alpha   90.00
_cell.angle_beta   90.00
_cell.angle_gamma   90.00
#
_symmetry.space_group_name_H-M   'P 1'
#
loop_
_entity.id
_entity.type
_entity.pdbx_description
1 polymer ?
#
loop_
_entity_poly.entity_id
_entity_poly.type
_entity_poly.pdbx_seq_one_letter_code
_entity_poly.pdbx_strand_id
1 'polypeptide(L)'
;MSDFTLFREKMEQAKVSEAAVKSFERNYLSLVNQETGMISEDSISPVNDLTNLSSLSSISTTFDPELLAKTVVIKLNGGLGTSMGLQKAKSLLPVRGDKTFLDIIVDQITYLRKTTGAQVKFLLMNSFSTSEDTLEHLEQYEDINLAKAEDVEMMQNLRPLFQTR
;
A
#
# COMPACT_ATOMS: atom_id res chain seq x y z
N MET A 1 -3.57 6.07 -35.42
CA MET A 1 -4.46 6.21 -34.23
C MET A 1 -4.12 5.07 -33.29
N SER A 2 -3.70 5.40 -32.09
CA SER A 2 -3.44 4.38 -31.06
C SER A 2 -4.77 3.82 -30.60
N ASP A 3 -5.00 2.54 -30.81
CA ASP A 3 -6.28 1.93 -30.44
C ASP A 3 -6.29 1.56 -28.95
N PHE A 4 -6.53 2.56 -28.12
CA PHE A 4 -6.71 2.37 -26.68
C PHE A 4 -8.06 1.68 -26.35
N THR A 5 -8.98 1.60 -27.30
CA THR A 5 -10.35 1.12 -27.11
C THR A 5 -10.42 -0.27 -26.47
N LEU A 6 -9.62 -1.21 -26.99
CA LEU A 6 -9.60 -2.58 -26.47
C LEU A 6 -9.13 -2.68 -25.00
N PHE A 7 -8.19 -1.81 -24.63
CA PHE A 7 -7.73 -1.74 -23.22
C PHE A 7 -8.83 -1.17 -22.31
N ARG A 8 -9.49 -0.11 -22.76
CA ARG A 8 -10.61 0.50 -22.06
C ARG A 8 -11.72 -0.52 -21.82
N GLU A 9 -12.18 -1.21 -22.85
CA GLU A 9 -13.22 -2.23 -22.76
C GLU A 9 -12.87 -3.33 -21.74
N LYS A 10 -11.63 -3.84 -21.78
CA LYS A 10 -11.16 -4.84 -20.83
C LYS A 10 -11.14 -4.33 -19.39
N MET A 11 -10.73 -3.08 -19.18
CA MET A 11 -10.70 -2.48 -17.85
C MET A 11 -12.11 -2.23 -17.31
N GLU A 12 -13.04 -1.79 -18.16
CA GLU A 12 -14.45 -1.59 -17.81
C GLU A 12 -15.14 -2.92 -17.47
N GLN A 13 -14.90 -3.98 -18.23
CA GLN A 13 -15.38 -5.34 -17.92
C GLN A 13 -14.86 -5.83 -16.56
N ALA A 14 -13.62 -5.47 -16.22
CA ALA A 14 -13.02 -5.78 -14.92
C ALA A 14 -13.46 -4.82 -13.81
N LYS A 15 -14.42 -3.91 -14.07
CA LYS A 15 -14.94 -2.91 -13.13
C LYS A 15 -13.85 -2.01 -12.51
N VAL A 16 -12.80 -1.72 -13.29
CA VAL A 16 -11.76 -0.78 -12.88
C VAL A 16 -12.35 0.63 -12.83
N SER A 17 -11.96 1.42 -11.82
CA SER A 17 -12.47 2.79 -11.67
C SER A 17 -12.09 3.67 -12.86
N GLU A 18 -12.96 4.63 -13.22
CA GLU A 18 -12.71 5.57 -14.32
C GLU A 18 -11.39 6.37 -14.12
N ALA A 19 -11.05 6.68 -12.87
CA ALA A 19 -9.78 7.34 -12.55
C ALA A 19 -8.56 6.47 -12.93
N ALA A 20 -8.63 5.17 -12.67
CA ALA A 20 -7.57 4.23 -13.05
C ALA A 20 -7.51 4.02 -14.56
N VAL A 21 -8.66 3.97 -15.26
CA VAL A 21 -8.72 3.91 -16.73
C VAL A 21 -8.03 5.13 -17.34
N LYS A 22 -8.36 6.34 -16.90
CA LYS A 22 -7.73 7.59 -17.37
C LYS A 22 -6.24 7.65 -17.09
N SER A 23 -5.81 7.18 -15.93
CA SER A 23 -4.38 7.13 -15.58
C SER A 23 -3.62 6.17 -16.50
N PHE A 24 -4.21 5.01 -16.78
CA PHE A 24 -3.62 4.04 -17.70
C PHE A 24 -3.58 4.57 -19.14
N GLU A 25 -4.65 5.21 -19.62
CA GLU A 25 -4.71 5.83 -20.94
C GLU A 25 -3.59 6.86 -21.14
N ARG A 26 -3.39 7.73 -20.15
CA ARG A 26 -2.28 8.70 -20.18
C ARG A 26 -0.93 8.02 -20.34
N ASN A 27 -0.66 6.98 -19.53
CA ASN A 27 0.62 6.26 -19.61
C ASN A 27 0.77 5.49 -20.93
N TYR A 28 -0.32 4.96 -21.47
CA TYR A 28 -0.35 4.31 -22.76
C TYR A 28 -0.01 5.30 -23.89
N LEU A 29 -0.61 6.49 -23.87
CA LEU A 29 -0.32 7.54 -24.85
C LEU A 29 1.13 8.03 -24.76
N SER A 30 1.66 8.21 -23.54
CA SER A 30 3.08 8.54 -23.35
C SER A 30 4.00 7.48 -23.98
N LEU A 31 3.68 6.19 -23.79
CA LEU A 31 4.43 5.10 -24.41
C LEU A 31 4.35 5.12 -25.94
N VAL A 32 3.15 5.31 -26.50
CA VAL A 32 2.94 5.38 -27.95
C VAL A 32 3.65 6.59 -28.56
N ASN A 33 3.67 7.71 -27.86
CA ASN A 33 4.38 8.93 -28.26
C ASN A 33 5.90 8.86 -28.02
N GLN A 34 6.41 7.72 -27.51
CA GLN A 34 7.82 7.51 -27.21
C GLN A 34 8.38 8.51 -26.17
N GLU A 35 7.53 9.00 -25.29
CA GLU A 35 7.98 9.82 -24.17
C GLU A 35 8.85 8.97 -23.24
N THR A 36 10.06 9.44 -22.98
CA THR A 36 11.05 8.64 -22.22
C THR A 36 10.75 8.61 -20.73
N GLY A 37 9.95 9.54 -20.22
CA GLY A 37 9.73 9.73 -18.78
C GLY A 37 10.99 10.15 -18.00
N MET A 38 12.07 10.47 -18.73
CA MET A 38 13.31 10.96 -18.12
C MET A 38 13.15 12.42 -17.69
N ILE A 39 13.63 12.73 -16.50
CA ILE A 39 13.70 14.09 -16.00
C ILE A 39 15.05 14.66 -16.40
N SER A 40 15.06 15.79 -17.11
CA SER A 40 16.32 16.45 -17.48
C SER A 40 17.04 16.94 -16.22
N GLU A 41 18.36 16.72 -16.15
CA GLU A 41 19.20 17.18 -15.05
C GLU A 41 19.08 18.71 -14.83
N ASP A 42 18.97 19.48 -15.92
CA ASP A 42 18.79 20.92 -15.88
C ASP A 42 17.45 21.38 -15.27
N SER A 43 16.49 20.47 -15.15
CA SER A 43 15.18 20.74 -14.53
C SER A 43 15.14 20.42 -13.04
N ILE A 44 16.22 19.87 -12.48
CA ILE A 44 16.33 19.47 -11.07
C ILE A 44 17.13 20.53 -10.33
N SER A 45 16.60 21.02 -9.21
CA SER A 45 17.31 21.91 -8.32
C SER A 45 17.44 21.29 -6.93
N PRO A 46 18.59 21.43 -6.26
CA PRO A 46 18.73 20.94 -4.90
C PRO A 46 17.78 21.69 -3.95
N VAL A 47 17.18 20.96 -3.02
CA VAL A 47 16.40 21.56 -1.95
C VAL A 47 17.36 22.02 -0.85
N ASN A 48 17.52 23.32 -0.69
CA ASN A 48 18.50 23.92 0.24
C ASN A 48 17.91 24.15 1.64
N ASP A 49 16.59 24.34 1.75
CA ASP A 49 15.91 24.77 2.98
C ASP A 49 14.98 23.68 3.51
N LEU A 50 15.52 22.51 3.80
CA LEU A 50 14.77 21.46 4.49
C LEU A 50 14.74 21.74 5.99
N THR A 51 13.52 21.84 6.51
CA THR A 51 13.33 21.93 7.96
C THR A 51 13.80 20.64 8.63
N ASN A 52 14.80 20.75 9.50
CA ASN A 52 15.29 19.60 10.26
C ASN A 52 14.37 19.33 11.46
N LEU A 53 14.07 18.08 11.74
CA LEU A 53 13.24 17.68 12.89
C LEU A 53 13.80 18.23 14.20
N SER A 54 15.13 18.28 14.36
CA SER A 54 15.78 18.83 15.56
C SER A 54 15.57 20.33 15.74
N SER A 55 15.25 21.09 14.67
CA SER A 55 14.93 22.52 14.75
C SER A 55 13.47 22.78 15.11
N LEU A 56 12.63 21.77 15.11
CA LEU A 56 11.21 21.83 15.46
C LEU A 56 10.98 21.66 16.97
N SER A 57 11.84 22.27 17.79
CA SER A 57 11.80 22.21 19.25
C SER A 57 10.49 22.72 19.89
N SER A 58 9.67 23.43 19.11
CA SER A 58 8.35 23.92 19.49
C SER A 58 7.21 22.92 19.23
N ILE A 59 7.49 21.77 18.59
CA ILE A 59 6.48 20.73 18.45
C ILE A 59 6.22 20.17 19.85
N SER A 60 4.99 20.34 20.31
CA SER A 60 4.56 19.76 21.55
C SER A 60 4.85 18.26 21.54
N THR A 61 5.65 17.80 22.50
CA THR A 61 5.87 16.38 22.76
C THR A 61 4.69 15.76 23.51
N THR A 62 3.63 16.56 23.72
CA THR A 62 2.42 16.10 24.40
C THR A 62 1.68 15.16 23.49
N PHE A 63 1.53 13.94 23.94
CA PHE A 63 0.75 12.93 23.26
C PHE A 63 -0.73 13.34 23.20
N ASP A 64 -1.30 13.35 22.00
CA ASP A 64 -2.72 13.65 21.77
C ASP A 64 -3.46 12.35 21.36
N PRO A 65 -4.20 11.73 22.27
CA PRO A 65 -4.95 10.51 21.99
C PRO A 65 -6.09 10.72 20.97
N GLU A 66 -6.68 11.92 20.90
CA GLU A 66 -7.76 12.20 19.95
C GLU A 66 -7.22 12.28 18.50
N LEU A 67 -6.04 12.89 18.34
CA LEU A 67 -5.38 12.93 17.04
C LEU A 67 -4.96 11.52 16.60
N LEU A 68 -4.44 10.73 17.54
CA LEU A 68 -4.05 9.35 17.25
C LEU A 68 -5.25 8.46 16.90
N ALA A 69 -6.40 8.67 17.55
CA ALA A 69 -7.65 7.95 17.21
C ALA A 69 -8.17 8.27 15.81
N LYS A 70 -7.79 9.42 15.23
CA LYS A 70 -8.09 9.81 13.86
C LYS A 70 -7.03 9.35 12.85
N THR A 71 -5.97 8.68 13.32
CA THR A 71 -4.86 8.21 12.49
C THR A 71 -5.19 6.85 11.87
N VAL A 72 -4.83 6.69 10.60
CA VAL A 72 -4.92 5.42 9.89
C VAL A 72 -3.52 4.98 9.50
N VAL A 73 -3.13 3.77 9.86
CA VAL A 73 -1.89 3.13 9.43
C VAL A 73 -2.19 2.24 8.23
N ILE A 74 -1.66 2.58 7.06
CA ILE A 74 -1.81 1.80 5.85
C ILE A 74 -0.52 1.06 5.57
N LYS A 75 -0.57 -0.27 5.58
CA LYS A 75 0.56 -1.13 5.21
C LYS A 75 0.39 -1.60 3.77
N LEU A 76 1.34 -1.23 2.91
CA LEU A 76 1.40 -1.74 1.54
C LEU A 76 1.77 -3.24 1.58
N ASN A 77 0.90 -4.08 1.06
CA ASN A 77 0.99 -5.54 1.17
C ASN A 77 0.69 -6.28 -0.14
N GLY A 78 0.81 -5.60 -1.29
CA GLY A 78 0.48 -6.17 -2.60
C GLY A 78 1.57 -7.04 -3.24
N GLY A 79 2.76 -7.10 -2.66
CA GLY A 79 3.90 -7.81 -3.25
C GLY A 79 4.05 -9.24 -2.78
N LEU A 80 4.25 -10.18 -3.73
CA LEU A 80 4.67 -11.55 -3.45
C LEU A 80 6.17 -11.62 -3.13
N GLY A 81 6.56 -12.61 -2.34
CA GLY A 81 7.94 -12.89 -1.97
C GLY A 81 8.70 -13.76 -2.98
N THR A 82 8.35 -13.75 -4.26
CA THR A 82 8.89 -14.66 -5.28
C THR A 82 10.40 -14.61 -5.41
N SER A 83 11.01 -13.43 -5.30
CA SER A 83 12.48 -13.28 -5.29
C SER A 83 13.18 -13.91 -4.07
N MET A 84 12.40 -14.25 -3.03
CA MET A 84 12.86 -14.88 -1.79
C MET A 84 12.36 -16.34 -1.67
N GLY A 85 11.87 -16.93 -2.77
CA GLY A 85 11.34 -18.29 -2.79
C GLY A 85 9.95 -18.45 -2.18
N LEU A 86 9.27 -17.36 -1.81
CA LEU A 86 7.91 -17.38 -1.27
C LEU A 86 6.87 -17.24 -2.39
N GLN A 87 5.81 -18.02 -2.31
CA GLN A 87 4.62 -17.87 -3.16
C GLN A 87 3.49 -17.07 -2.48
N LYS A 88 3.77 -16.53 -1.29
CA LYS A 88 2.86 -15.78 -0.43
C LYS A 88 3.26 -14.30 -0.34
N ALA A 89 2.45 -13.50 0.33
CA ALA A 89 2.76 -12.10 0.61
C ALA A 89 4.14 -11.96 1.30
N LYS A 90 4.94 -10.97 0.89
CA LYS A 90 6.26 -10.71 1.50
C LYS A 90 6.20 -10.51 3.01
N SER A 91 5.11 -9.94 3.50
CA SER A 91 4.91 -9.71 4.93
C SER A 91 4.76 -10.99 5.75
N LEU A 92 4.49 -12.12 5.09
CA LEU A 92 4.43 -13.44 5.72
C LEU A 92 5.80 -14.16 5.77
N LEU A 93 6.88 -13.47 5.39
CA LEU A 93 8.23 -13.99 5.56
C LEU A 93 8.57 -14.05 7.06
N PRO A 94 8.99 -15.22 7.59
CA PRO A 94 9.50 -15.33 8.95
C PRO A 94 10.75 -14.47 9.16
N VAL A 95 10.78 -13.74 10.27
CA VAL A 95 11.87 -12.79 10.58
C VAL A 95 12.58 -13.14 11.87
N ARG A 96 11.80 -13.50 12.90
CA ARG A 96 12.34 -13.75 14.23
C ARG A 96 11.58 -14.90 14.92
N GLY A 97 12.22 -16.06 15.01
CA GLY A 97 11.54 -17.27 15.47
C GLY A 97 10.38 -17.59 14.51
N ASP A 98 9.20 -17.82 15.05
CA ASP A 98 7.99 -18.12 14.27
C ASP A 98 7.24 -16.86 13.81
N LYS A 99 7.73 -15.65 14.18
CA LYS A 99 7.07 -14.39 13.82
C LYS A 99 7.43 -13.93 12.42
N THR A 100 6.40 -13.57 11.66
CA THR A 100 6.51 -12.92 10.35
C THR A 100 6.67 -11.40 10.48
N PHE A 101 6.96 -10.71 9.38
CA PHE A 101 6.90 -9.24 9.36
C PHE A 101 5.51 -8.72 9.72
N LEU A 102 4.46 -9.40 9.27
CA LEU A 102 3.08 -9.01 9.57
C LEU A 102 2.80 -9.11 11.07
N ASP A 103 3.25 -10.17 11.72
CA ASP A 103 3.09 -10.35 13.17
C ASP A 103 3.72 -9.21 13.96
N ILE A 104 4.94 -8.80 13.57
CA ILE A 104 5.63 -7.69 14.22
C ILE A 104 4.85 -6.38 14.06
N ILE A 105 4.28 -6.12 12.88
CA ILE A 105 3.47 -4.93 12.63
C ILE A 105 2.18 -4.97 13.46
N VAL A 106 1.53 -6.13 13.51
CA VAL A 106 0.33 -6.33 14.34
C VAL A 106 0.64 -6.10 15.82
N ASP A 107 1.75 -6.64 16.32
CA ASP A 107 2.21 -6.41 17.70
C ASP A 107 2.41 -4.90 17.97
N GLN A 108 3.01 -4.16 17.02
CA GLN A 108 3.21 -2.72 17.17
C GLN A 108 1.88 -1.96 17.25
N ILE A 109 0.93 -2.27 16.39
CA ILE A 109 -0.40 -1.64 16.39
C ILE A 109 -1.15 -1.98 17.69
N THR A 110 -1.14 -3.22 18.11
CA THR A 110 -1.76 -3.68 19.35
C THR A 110 -1.13 -3.01 20.56
N TYR A 111 0.20 -2.93 20.61
CA TYR A 111 0.92 -2.22 21.67
C TYR A 111 0.53 -0.74 21.71
N LEU A 112 0.50 -0.07 20.56
CA LEU A 112 0.10 1.33 20.45
C LEU A 112 -1.32 1.55 20.99
N ARG A 113 -2.28 0.72 20.60
CA ARG A 113 -3.66 0.77 21.10
C ARG A 113 -3.73 0.56 22.62
N LYS A 114 -3.03 -0.45 23.13
CA LYS A 114 -3.03 -0.78 24.58
C LYS A 114 -2.39 0.32 25.43
N THR A 115 -1.30 0.93 24.97
CA THR A 115 -0.57 1.94 25.73
C THR A 115 -1.22 3.32 25.69
N THR A 116 -1.92 3.64 24.60
CA THR A 116 -2.50 4.98 24.40
C THR A 116 -4.00 5.03 24.61
N GLY A 117 -4.69 3.90 24.58
CA GLY A 117 -6.16 3.82 24.58
C GLY A 117 -6.79 4.24 23.24
N ALA A 118 -6.01 4.75 22.28
CA ALA A 118 -6.51 5.21 21.00
C ALA A 118 -6.74 4.05 20.04
N GLN A 119 -7.90 4.02 19.38
CA GLN A 119 -8.27 3.01 18.39
C GLN A 119 -7.70 3.37 17.01
N VAL A 120 -6.38 3.31 16.86
CA VAL A 120 -5.71 3.54 15.56
C VAL A 120 -6.23 2.54 14.54
N LYS A 121 -6.74 3.03 13.40
CA LYS A 121 -7.19 2.16 12.33
C LYS A 121 -5.99 1.57 11.59
N PHE A 122 -6.00 0.24 11.41
CA PHE A 122 -5.00 -0.48 10.62
C PHE A 122 -5.62 -0.99 9.33
N LEU A 123 -5.00 -0.67 8.20
CA LEU A 123 -5.42 -1.12 6.87
C LEU A 123 -4.26 -1.76 6.12
N LEU A 124 -4.54 -2.85 5.44
CA LEU A 124 -3.64 -3.52 4.51
C LEU A 124 -4.04 -3.18 3.08
N MET A 125 -3.12 -2.67 2.27
CA MET A 125 -3.33 -2.57 0.84
C MET A 125 -2.83 -3.86 0.18
N ASN A 126 -3.73 -4.80 -0.03
CA ASN A 126 -3.44 -6.10 -0.62
C ASN A 126 -3.59 -6.08 -2.15
N SER A 127 -3.00 -7.07 -2.80
CA SER A 127 -3.30 -7.46 -4.17
C SER A 127 -4.18 -8.71 -4.17
N PHE A 128 -4.75 -9.04 -5.31
CA PHE A 128 -5.53 -10.29 -5.46
C PHE A 128 -4.73 -11.55 -5.11
N SER A 129 -3.39 -11.47 -5.24
CA SER A 129 -2.50 -12.60 -4.94
C SER A 129 -2.04 -12.65 -3.49
N THR A 130 -2.32 -11.64 -2.68
CA THR A 130 -1.85 -11.56 -1.29
C THR A 130 -2.98 -11.47 -0.27
N SER A 131 -4.22 -11.24 -0.73
CA SER A 131 -5.38 -11.03 0.13
C SER A 131 -5.70 -12.25 0.97
N GLU A 132 -5.95 -13.39 0.34
CA GLU A 132 -6.38 -14.63 0.99
C GLU A 132 -5.40 -15.06 2.08
N ASP A 133 -4.14 -15.27 1.72
CA ASP A 133 -3.07 -15.68 2.66
C ASP A 133 -2.93 -14.70 3.85
N THR A 134 -3.08 -13.40 3.56
CA THR A 134 -2.90 -12.36 4.58
C THR A 134 -4.06 -12.34 5.56
N LEU A 135 -5.30 -12.44 5.07
CA LEU A 135 -6.49 -12.44 5.92
C LEU A 135 -6.54 -13.71 6.77
N GLU A 136 -6.27 -14.89 6.18
CA GLU A 136 -6.15 -16.16 6.91
C GLU A 136 -5.11 -16.05 8.04
N HIS A 137 -3.94 -15.48 7.75
CA HIS A 137 -2.89 -15.30 8.76
C HIS A 137 -3.33 -14.40 9.92
N LEU A 138 -4.14 -13.39 9.65
CA LEU A 138 -4.62 -12.44 10.66
C LEU A 138 -5.73 -13.00 11.54
N GLU A 139 -6.40 -14.09 11.18
CA GLU A 139 -7.46 -14.72 11.99
C GLU A 139 -6.99 -15.11 13.41
N GLN A 140 -5.69 -15.35 13.57
CA GLN A 140 -5.10 -15.66 14.89
C GLN A 140 -5.10 -14.46 15.87
N TYR A 141 -5.40 -13.24 15.41
CA TYR A 141 -5.34 -12.01 16.19
C TYR A 141 -6.74 -11.47 16.52
N GLU A 142 -7.28 -11.83 17.67
CA GLU A 142 -8.59 -11.37 18.12
C GLU A 142 -8.66 -9.84 18.36
N ASP A 143 -7.54 -9.24 18.82
CA ASP A 143 -7.45 -7.82 19.22
C ASP A 143 -7.41 -6.82 18.05
N ILE A 144 -7.28 -7.27 16.81
CA ILE A 144 -7.15 -6.37 15.66
C ILE A 144 -8.50 -5.89 15.11
N ASN A 145 -9.60 -6.39 15.72
CA ASN A 145 -10.96 -6.08 15.25
C ASN A 145 -11.15 -6.39 13.76
N LEU A 146 -10.73 -7.58 13.37
CA LEU A 146 -10.95 -8.14 12.04
C LEU A 146 -12.40 -8.63 11.88
N ALA A 147 -13.36 -7.83 12.31
CA ALA A 147 -14.75 -8.24 12.22
C ALA A 147 -15.15 -8.55 10.76
N LYS A 148 -14.49 -7.87 9.80
CA LYS A 148 -14.70 -8.11 8.36
C LYS A 148 -13.46 -7.72 7.56
N ALA A 149 -13.20 -8.42 6.46
CA ALA A 149 -12.11 -8.10 5.53
C ALA A 149 -12.16 -6.63 5.06
N GLU A 150 -13.35 -6.10 4.80
CA GLU A 150 -13.59 -4.70 4.42
C GLU A 150 -13.13 -3.66 5.43
N ASP A 151 -12.96 -4.06 6.70
CA ASP A 151 -12.50 -3.17 7.76
C ASP A 151 -10.98 -3.10 7.89
N VAL A 152 -10.27 -4.09 7.35
CA VAL A 152 -8.81 -4.22 7.48
C VAL A 152 -8.10 -4.22 6.14
N GLU A 153 -8.82 -4.39 5.04
CA GLU A 153 -8.27 -4.51 3.71
C GLU A 153 -8.76 -3.43 2.74
N MET A 154 -7.86 -2.98 1.88
CA MET A 154 -8.18 -2.30 0.64
C MET A 154 -7.41 -2.97 -0.50
N MET A 155 -8.08 -3.19 -1.63
CA MET A 155 -7.46 -3.82 -2.79
C MET A 155 -6.76 -2.79 -3.67
N GLN A 156 -5.49 -3.05 -4.01
CA GLN A 156 -4.83 -2.27 -5.05
C GLN A 156 -5.43 -2.58 -6.43
N ASN A 157 -5.41 -1.60 -7.33
CA ASN A 157 -5.90 -1.81 -8.69
C ASN A 157 -5.08 -2.88 -9.41
N LEU A 158 -5.77 -3.73 -10.18
CA LEU A 158 -5.13 -4.66 -11.11
C LEU A 158 -4.41 -3.88 -12.21
N ARG A 159 -3.13 -4.21 -12.43
CA ARG A 159 -2.49 -3.87 -13.70
C ARG A 159 -3.06 -4.80 -14.78
N PRO A 160 -3.48 -4.29 -15.95
CA PRO A 160 -3.78 -5.15 -17.08
C PRO A 160 -2.50 -5.92 -17.42
N LEU A 161 -2.48 -7.22 -17.16
CA LEU A 161 -1.39 -8.08 -17.59
C LEU A 161 -1.49 -8.23 -19.10
N PHE A 162 -0.51 -7.71 -19.81
CA PHE A 162 -0.30 -8.05 -21.20
C PHE A 162 0.19 -9.50 -21.25
N GLN A 163 -0.69 -10.42 -21.64
CA GLN A 163 -0.23 -11.73 -22.08
C GLN A 163 0.40 -11.52 -23.45
N THR A 164 1.73 -11.48 -23.49
CA THR A 164 2.45 -11.74 -24.73
C THR A 164 2.19 -13.20 -25.09
N ARG A 165 1.51 -13.40 -26.21
CA ARG A 165 1.44 -14.72 -26.86
C ARG A 165 2.78 -15.02 -27.49
#